data_d02d284bb297f679ad80c02a2e6af380
#
_entry.id   d02d284bb297f679ad80c02a2e6af380
#
_cell.length_a   1.000
_cell.length_b   1.000
_cell.length_c   1.000
_cell.angle_alpha   90.00
_cell.angle_beta   90.00
_cell.angle_gamma   90.00
#
_symmetry.space_group_name_H-M   'P 1'
#
loop_
_entity.id
_entity.type
_entity.pdbx_description
1 polymer ?
#
loop_
_entity_poly.entity_id
_entity_poly.type
_entity_poly.pdbx_seq_one_letter_code
_entity_poly.pdbx_strand_id
1 'polypeptide(L)'
;MPSKDWFNFKGNYTQTSYKTASVQDIHASDYERKIAVDGWFTESMPDLNQRNRHVARYLIQSSIWWIEYAGINGIRQDTHPYADFDMMSEWCKAVTDEYPDFNIVGETWLNSNVLVSFW
;
A
#
# COMPACT_ATOMS: atom_id res chain seq x y z
N MET A 1 -7.85 17.39 11.63
CA MET A 1 -8.63 16.46 10.79
C MET A 1 -7.86 16.21 9.49
N PRO A 2 -7.86 15.01 8.96
CA PRO A 2 -7.27 14.75 7.65
C PRO A 2 -7.90 15.66 6.59
N SER A 3 -7.08 16.28 5.74
CA SER A 3 -7.57 17.04 4.59
C SER A 3 -7.91 16.11 3.43
N LYS A 4 -8.56 16.64 2.38
CA LYS A 4 -8.84 15.86 1.17
C LYS A 4 -7.57 15.33 0.49
N ASP A 5 -6.40 15.94 0.74
CA ASP A 5 -5.11 15.52 0.20
C ASP A 5 -4.55 14.23 0.86
N TRP A 6 -5.20 13.76 1.92
CA TRP A 6 -4.91 12.46 2.54
C TRP A 6 -5.45 11.30 1.71
N PHE A 7 -6.37 11.56 0.79
CA PHE A 7 -7.00 10.55 -0.04
C PHE A 7 -6.65 10.74 -1.50
N ASN A 8 -6.42 9.64 -2.20
CA ASN A 8 -6.26 9.66 -3.64
C ASN A 8 -7.53 10.19 -4.33
N PHE A 9 -7.38 10.81 -5.50
CA PHE A 9 -8.43 11.55 -6.19
C PHE A 9 -9.12 12.62 -5.33
N LYS A 10 -8.41 13.15 -4.32
CA LYS A 10 -8.91 14.18 -3.38
C LYS A 10 -10.24 13.81 -2.72
N GLY A 11 -10.41 12.52 -2.43
CA GLY A 11 -11.61 11.99 -1.80
C GLY A 11 -12.78 11.74 -2.75
N ASN A 12 -12.55 11.75 -4.07
CA ASN A 12 -13.56 11.37 -5.05
C ASN A 12 -13.38 9.90 -5.44
N TYR A 13 -14.48 9.14 -5.41
CA TYR A 13 -14.45 7.75 -5.79
C TYR A 13 -14.00 7.55 -7.25
N THR A 14 -13.02 6.69 -7.42
CA THR A 14 -12.56 6.21 -8.73
C THR A 14 -12.23 4.72 -8.55
N GLN A 15 -12.94 3.85 -9.23
CA GLN A 15 -12.78 2.40 -9.10
C GLN A 15 -11.36 1.97 -9.48
N THR A 16 -10.72 1.15 -8.64
CA THR A 16 -9.42 0.55 -8.99
C THR A 16 -9.54 -0.50 -10.09
N SER A 17 -8.47 -0.62 -10.88
CA SER A 17 -8.28 -1.72 -11.85
C SER A 17 -7.43 -2.87 -11.27
N TYR A 18 -7.55 -3.16 -10.00
CA TYR A 18 -6.70 -4.11 -9.25
C TYR A 18 -6.61 -5.52 -9.87
N LYS A 19 -7.58 -5.90 -10.72
CA LYS A 19 -7.57 -7.20 -11.42
C LYS A 19 -6.59 -7.27 -12.59
N THR A 20 -6.01 -6.14 -12.98
CA THR A 20 -5.01 -6.05 -14.04
C THR A 20 -3.61 -5.99 -13.45
N ALA A 21 -2.62 -6.55 -14.14
CA ALA A 21 -1.22 -6.46 -13.74
C ALA A 21 -0.55 -5.17 -14.27
N SER A 22 -1.30 -4.06 -14.32
CA SER A 22 -0.85 -2.82 -14.97
C SER A 22 0.43 -2.23 -14.37
N VAL A 23 0.70 -2.48 -13.09
CA VAL A 23 1.92 -1.97 -12.43
C VAL A 23 3.18 -2.64 -13.00
N GLN A 24 3.11 -3.94 -13.32
CA GLN A 24 4.23 -4.72 -13.85
C GLN A 24 4.26 -4.75 -15.38
N ASP A 25 3.19 -4.33 -16.05
CA ASP A 25 3.12 -4.31 -17.50
C ASP A 25 3.85 -3.08 -18.07
N ILE A 26 4.94 -3.33 -18.79
CA ILE A 26 5.74 -2.27 -19.43
C ILE A 26 4.96 -1.51 -20.50
N HIS A 27 3.90 -2.09 -21.04
CA HIS A 27 3.04 -1.50 -22.08
C HIS A 27 1.79 -0.81 -21.52
N ALA A 28 1.51 -0.94 -20.21
CA ALA A 28 0.41 -0.23 -19.59
C ALA A 28 0.64 1.28 -19.62
N SER A 29 -0.43 2.03 -19.84
CA SER A 29 -0.38 3.49 -19.75
C SER A 29 -0.18 3.96 -18.31
N ASP A 30 0.36 5.17 -18.13
CA ASP A 30 0.49 5.79 -16.80
C ASP A 30 -0.87 5.94 -16.10
N TYR A 31 -1.93 6.15 -16.84
CA TYR A 31 -3.28 6.21 -16.33
C TYR A 31 -3.73 4.86 -15.74
N GLU A 32 -3.49 3.74 -16.44
CA GLU A 32 -3.84 2.40 -15.95
C GLU A 32 -3.05 2.02 -14.71
N ARG A 33 -1.74 2.32 -14.70
CA ARG A 33 -0.91 2.12 -13.50
C ARG A 33 -1.43 2.94 -12.32
N LYS A 34 -1.76 4.22 -12.57
CA LYS A 34 -2.30 5.10 -11.56
C LYS A 34 -3.63 4.59 -11.00
N ILE A 35 -4.54 4.14 -11.84
CA ILE A 35 -5.84 3.60 -11.40
C ILE A 35 -5.67 2.30 -10.61
N ALA A 36 -4.68 1.46 -10.95
CA ALA A 36 -4.43 0.22 -10.22
C ALA A 36 -3.97 0.49 -8.77
N VAL A 37 -3.17 1.54 -8.55
CA VAL A 37 -2.58 1.88 -7.23
C VAL A 37 -3.43 2.88 -6.46
N ASP A 38 -3.95 3.92 -7.11
CA ASP A 38 -4.64 5.02 -6.45
C ASP A 38 -6.18 4.84 -6.42
N GLY A 39 -6.70 3.86 -7.17
CA GLY A 39 -8.14 3.61 -7.24
C GLY A 39 -8.68 2.98 -5.96
N TRP A 40 -9.94 3.27 -5.67
CA TRP A 40 -10.64 2.73 -4.49
C TRP A 40 -11.28 1.39 -4.80
N PHE A 41 -11.26 0.45 -3.89
CA PHE A 41 -11.94 -0.84 -4.05
C PHE A 41 -13.45 -0.70 -4.09
N THR A 42 -14.00 0.15 -3.23
CA THR A 42 -15.43 0.49 -3.21
C THR A 42 -15.59 1.96 -2.82
N GLU A 43 -16.76 2.53 -3.07
CA GLU A 43 -17.09 3.91 -2.69
C GLU A 43 -16.97 4.17 -1.18
N SER A 44 -17.19 3.14 -0.36
CA SER A 44 -17.11 3.21 1.10
C SER A 44 -15.71 3.00 1.67
N MET A 45 -14.70 2.71 0.82
CA MET A 45 -13.31 2.46 1.20
C MET A 45 -12.38 3.46 0.51
N PRO A 46 -12.30 4.71 1.02
CA PRO A 46 -11.41 5.72 0.48
C PRO A 46 -9.96 5.27 0.50
N ASP A 47 -9.30 5.35 -0.65
CA ASP A 47 -7.89 5.01 -0.73
C ASP A 47 -7.01 6.14 -0.19
N LEU A 48 -6.04 5.80 0.65
CA LEU A 48 -5.12 6.75 1.27
C LEU A 48 -3.99 7.13 0.30
N ASN A 49 -3.72 8.41 0.20
CA ASN A 49 -2.61 8.93 -0.60
C ASN A 49 -1.28 8.75 0.12
N GLN A 50 -0.64 7.60 -0.07
CA GLN A 50 0.64 7.26 0.55
C GLN A 50 1.80 8.15 0.08
N ARG A 51 1.69 8.83 -1.08
CA ARG A 51 2.68 9.83 -1.53
C ARG A 51 2.62 11.12 -0.73
N ASN A 52 1.55 11.35 0.05
CA ASN A 52 1.52 12.41 1.05
C ASN A 52 2.38 11.99 2.24
N ARG A 53 3.49 12.71 2.45
CA ARG A 53 4.47 12.39 3.51
C ARG A 53 3.86 12.29 4.92
N HIS A 54 2.77 13.01 5.19
CA HIS A 54 2.10 12.96 6.50
C HIS A 54 1.28 11.68 6.64
N VAL A 55 0.66 11.20 5.55
CA VAL A 55 -0.04 9.91 5.50
C VAL A 55 0.96 8.78 5.66
N ALA A 56 2.02 8.77 4.85
CA ALA A 56 3.08 7.75 4.94
C ALA A 56 3.66 7.66 6.36
N ARG A 57 4.05 8.80 6.93
CA ARG A 57 4.58 8.84 8.29
C ARG A 57 3.57 8.36 9.34
N TYR A 58 2.30 8.74 9.21
CA TYR A 58 1.25 8.26 10.11
C TYR A 58 1.09 6.74 10.05
N LEU A 59 1.09 6.15 8.86
CA LEU A 59 0.96 4.71 8.67
C LEU A 59 2.16 3.94 9.25
N ILE A 60 3.38 4.41 9.01
CA ILE A 60 4.60 3.84 9.57
C ILE A 60 4.57 3.90 11.10
N GLN A 61 4.33 5.07 11.66
CA GLN A 61 4.30 5.28 13.12
C GLN A 61 3.16 4.48 13.79
N SER A 62 2.01 4.38 13.14
CA SER A 62 0.88 3.58 13.63
C SER A 62 1.23 2.10 13.69
N SER A 63 1.95 1.58 12.69
CA SER A 63 2.40 0.18 12.67
C SER A 63 3.39 -0.11 13.81
N ILE A 64 4.40 0.74 14.00
CA ILE A 64 5.36 0.63 15.09
C ILE A 64 4.65 0.72 16.44
N TRP A 65 3.70 1.65 16.59
CA TRP A 65 2.92 1.78 17.82
C TRP A 65 2.12 0.52 18.14
N TRP A 66 1.48 -0.11 17.15
CA TRP A 66 0.73 -1.34 17.36
C TRP A 66 1.64 -2.53 17.71
N ILE A 67 2.83 -2.63 17.11
CA ILE A 67 3.83 -3.65 17.46
C ILE A 67 4.17 -3.53 18.95
N GLU A 68 4.51 -2.33 19.40
CA GLU A 68 4.87 -2.06 20.80
C GLU A 68 3.69 -2.28 21.76
N TYR A 69 2.54 -1.67 21.45
CA TYR A 69 1.39 -1.70 22.34
C TYR A 69 0.78 -3.09 22.51
N ALA A 70 0.68 -3.85 21.44
CA ALA A 70 0.04 -5.17 21.46
C ALA A 70 1.02 -6.34 21.55
N GLY A 71 2.34 -6.11 21.42
CA GLY A 71 3.36 -7.15 21.46
C GLY A 71 3.21 -8.16 20.32
N ILE A 72 2.83 -7.71 19.12
CA ILE A 72 2.64 -8.59 17.95
C ILE A 72 3.99 -8.96 17.34
N ASN A 73 4.09 -10.17 16.79
CA ASN A 73 5.34 -10.73 16.26
C ASN A 73 5.38 -10.77 14.72
N GLY A 74 4.37 -10.28 14.05
CA GLY A 74 4.31 -10.23 12.60
C GLY A 74 3.10 -9.47 12.08
N ILE A 75 3.18 -9.01 10.83
CA ILE A 75 2.10 -8.31 10.13
C ILE A 75 1.76 -9.07 8.85
N ARG A 76 0.48 -9.30 8.61
CA ARG A 76 -0.04 -9.56 7.26
C ARG A 76 -0.52 -8.25 6.67
N GLN A 77 0.18 -7.77 5.65
CA GLN A 77 -0.22 -6.59 4.91
C GLN A 77 -1.22 -6.97 3.82
N ASP A 78 -2.47 -6.59 4.06
CA ASP A 78 -3.57 -6.78 3.12
C ASP A 78 -3.35 -5.92 1.86
N THR A 79 -3.73 -6.45 0.70
CA THR A 79 -3.67 -5.73 -0.58
C THR A 79 -2.33 -5.07 -0.91
N HIS A 80 -1.21 -5.70 -0.53
CA HIS A 80 0.14 -5.15 -0.64
C HIS A 80 0.48 -4.52 -2.01
N PRO A 81 0.13 -5.15 -3.17
CA PRO A 81 0.50 -4.63 -4.49
C PRO A 81 -0.34 -3.43 -4.97
N TYR A 82 -1.31 -3.01 -4.19
CA TYR A 82 -2.23 -1.92 -4.57
C TYR A 82 -1.99 -0.63 -3.81
N ALA A 83 -0.90 -0.58 -3.04
CA ALA A 83 -0.39 0.62 -2.41
C ALA A 83 0.79 1.21 -3.21
N ASP A 84 1.21 2.42 -2.87
CA ASP A 84 2.39 3.04 -3.47
C ASP A 84 3.65 2.23 -3.16
N PHE A 85 4.37 1.81 -4.20
CA PHE A 85 5.52 0.91 -4.07
C PHE A 85 6.66 1.50 -3.23
N ASP A 86 6.97 2.78 -3.43
CA ASP A 86 8.06 3.44 -2.71
C ASP A 86 7.72 3.56 -1.22
N MET A 87 6.46 3.96 -0.92
CA MET A 87 5.99 4.01 0.47
C MET A 87 5.98 2.63 1.13
N MET A 88 5.57 1.57 0.43
CA MET A 88 5.60 0.21 0.97
C MET A 88 7.03 -0.24 1.27
N SER A 89 7.99 0.12 0.41
CA SER A 89 9.41 -0.13 0.65
C SER A 89 9.92 0.62 1.89
N GLU A 90 9.57 1.90 2.04
CA GLU A 90 9.90 2.69 3.23
C GLU A 90 9.28 2.11 4.50
N TRP A 91 8.02 1.68 4.43
CA TRP A 91 7.32 1.07 5.55
C TRP A 91 7.96 -0.25 5.98
N CYS A 92 8.25 -1.15 5.03
CA CYS A 92 8.95 -2.40 5.31
C CYS A 92 10.30 -2.12 5.97
N LYS A 93 11.08 -1.19 5.37
CA LYS A 93 12.39 -0.81 5.91
C LYS A 93 12.28 -0.24 7.34
N ALA A 94 11.34 0.65 7.60
CA ALA A 94 11.18 1.27 8.92
C ALA A 94 10.83 0.23 10.00
N VAL A 95 9.98 -0.75 9.67
CA VAL A 95 9.60 -1.83 10.60
C VAL A 95 10.79 -2.77 10.83
N THR A 96 11.52 -3.18 9.78
CA THR A 96 12.65 -4.12 9.91
C THR A 96 13.91 -3.48 10.50
N ASP A 97 14.13 -2.19 10.33
CA ASP A 97 15.20 -1.46 10.99
C ASP A 97 14.98 -1.40 12.52
N GLU A 98 13.73 -1.21 12.95
CA GLU A 98 13.36 -1.19 14.37
C GLU A 98 13.29 -2.59 14.99
N TYR A 99 12.79 -3.57 14.23
CA TYR A 99 12.60 -4.95 14.65
C TYR A 99 13.21 -5.93 13.63
N PRO A 100 14.54 -6.22 13.71
CA PRO A 100 15.24 -7.03 12.70
C PRO A 100 14.68 -8.44 12.48
N ASP A 101 14.08 -9.04 13.51
CA ASP A 101 13.52 -10.40 13.46
C ASP A 101 11.99 -10.41 13.19
N PHE A 102 11.41 -9.26 12.83
CA PHE A 102 9.96 -9.14 12.64
C PHE A 102 9.52 -9.67 11.28
N ASN A 103 8.45 -10.47 11.26
CA ASN A 103 7.92 -11.05 10.04
C ASN A 103 6.85 -10.16 9.39
N ILE A 104 7.01 -9.92 8.09
CA ILE A 104 6.02 -9.24 7.26
C ILE A 104 5.63 -10.17 6.11
N VAL A 105 4.33 -10.36 5.90
CA VAL A 105 3.76 -11.10 4.78
C VAL A 105 2.81 -10.21 4.00
N GLY A 106 3.09 -9.97 2.71
CA GLY A 106 2.21 -9.22 1.81
C GLY A 106 1.16 -10.13 1.17
N GLU A 107 -0.12 -9.72 1.19
CA GLU A 107 -1.13 -10.36 0.36
C GLU A 107 -1.00 -9.88 -1.09
N THR A 108 -0.66 -10.79 -1.98
CA THR A 108 -0.41 -10.46 -3.38
C THR A 108 -1.29 -11.32 -4.29
N TRP A 109 -2.35 -10.74 -4.85
CA TRP A 109 -3.30 -11.42 -5.74
C TRP A 109 -2.88 -11.28 -7.21
N LEU A 110 -1.88 -12.05 -7.61
CA LEU A 110 -1.37 -12.05 -8.97
C LEU A 110 -1.33 -13.47 -9.53
N ASN A 111 -1.53 -13.60 -10.84
CA ASN A 111 -1.79 -14.87 -11.52
C ASN A 111 -0.53 -15.70 -11.80
N SER A 112 0.67 -15.20 -11.47
CA SER A 112 1.90 -15.96 -11.68
C SER A 112 2.95 -15.63 -10.61
N ASN A 113 3.82 -16.60 -10.32
CA ASN A 113 4.92 -16.41 -9.38
C ASN A 113 5.89 -15.31 -9.80
N VAL A 114 6.06 -15.10 -11.11
CA VAL A 114 6.90 -14.02 -11.65
C VAL A 114 6.34 -12.64 -11.28
N LEU A 115 5.02 -12.45 -11.35
CA LEU A 115 4.38 -11.20 -10.95
C LEU A 115 4.40 -11.02 -9.43
N VAL A 116 4.23 -12.10 -8.67
CA VAL A 116 4.32 -12.08 -7.21
C VAL A 116 5.72 -11.69 -6.74
N SER A 117 6.78 -12.19 -7.42
CA SER A 117 8.16 -11.91 -7.05
C SER A 117 8.62 -10.46 -7.31
N PHE A 118 7.78 -9.63 -7.91
CA PHE A 118 8.04 -8.21 -8.09
C PHE A 118 7.88 -7.43 -6.76
N TRP A 119 7.05 -7.94 -5.88
CA TRP A 119 6.70 -7.35 -4.58
C TRP A 119 7.44 -7.99 -3.42
#